data_28557c508e9ddd87ed898c595588a052
#
_entry.id   28557c508e9ddd87ed898c595588a052
#
_cell.length_a   1.000
_cell.length_b   1.000
_cell.length_c   1.000
_cell.angle_alpha   90.00
_cell.angle_beta   90.00
_cell.angle_gamma   90.00
#
_symmetry.space_group_name_H-M   'P 1'
#
loop_
_entity.id
_entity.type
_entity.pdbx_description
1 polymer ?
#
loop_
_entity_poly.entity_id
_entity_poly.type
_entity_poly.pdbx_seq_one_letter_code
_entity_poly.pdbx_strand_id
1 'polypeptide(L)'
;MLCLDTNILVHAFRAGSPEHQRVHSWLIEALSGDEPVIVPVEVGSAFLRLCTNRRAFPDTSSSSDALEFLERVTSSAYVVSASPSAWQRFLDLVAEFELVGNDVPDALIAAEALDYEAALVTFDQGFGRFTDLQVLSVP
;
A
#
# COMPACT_ATOMS: atom_id res chain seq x y z
N MET A 1 -14.00 -3.63 1.58
CA MET A 1 -12.62 -3.96 2.02
C MET A 1 -11.67 -2.96 1.39
N LEU A 2 -10.67 -2.52 2.14
CA LEU A 2 -9.67 -1.56 1.69
C LEU A 2 -8.31 -2.26 1.57
N CYS A 3 -7.59 -2.02 0.48
CA CYS A 3 -6.21 -2.43 0.29
C CYS A 3 -5.32 -1.19 0.37
N LEU A 4 -4.30 -1.20 1.23
CA LEU A 4 -3.40 -0.06 1.38
C LEU A 4 -2.22 -0.15 0.42
N ASP A 5 -1.94 0.95 -0.26
CA ASP A 5 -0.70 1.12 -1.00
C ASP A 5 0.43 1.61 -0.08
N THR A 6 1.67 1.40 -0.49
CA THR A 6 2.88 1.79 0.22
C THR A 6 2.90 3.27 0.60
N ASN A 7 2.47 4.16 -0.32
CA ASN A 7 2.48 5.61 -0.07
C ASN A 7 1.56 6.01 1.08
N ILE A 8 0.47 5.28 1.33
CA ILE A 8 -0.42 5.52 2.48
C ILE A 8 0.33 5.29 3.80
N LEU A 9 1.04 4.17 3.92
CA LEU A 9 1.83 3.88 5.11
C LEU A 9 2.98 4.90 5.31
N VAL A 10 3.66 5.27 4.21
CA VAL A 10 4.75 6.24 4.23
C VAL A 10 4.26 7.61 4.71
N HIS A 11 3.16 8.12 4.16
CA HIS A 11 2.60 9.42 4.57
C HIS A 11 2.04 9.38 6.00
N ALA A 12 1.39 8.29 6.40
CA ALA A 12 0.90 8.13 7.77
C ALA A 12 2.02 8.06 8.81
N PHE A 13 3.18 7.53 8.45
CA PHE A 13 4.33 7.40 9.35
C PHE A 13 5.18 8.67 9.44
N ARG A 14 5.49 9.30 8.29
CA ARG A 14 6.47 10.38 8.21
C ARG A 14 5.87 11.72 8.60
N ALA A 15 6.21 12.22 9.81
CA ALA A 15 5.77 13.54 10.29
C ALA A 15 6.17 14.72 9.38
N GLY A 16 7.26 14.59 8.60
CA GLY A 16 7.68 15.59 7.61
C GLY A 16 6.90 15.56 6.30
N SER A 17 6.00 14.60 6.10
CA SER A 17 5.14 14.58 4.92
C SER A 17 4.06 15.65 5.01
N PRO A 18 3.79 16.42 3.93
CA PRO A 18 2.66 17.37 3.90
C PRO A 18 1.30 16.71 4.15
N GLU A 19 1.18 15.43 3.78
CA GLU A 19 -0.04 14.65 3.91
C GLU A 19 -0.17 13.93 5.27
N HIS A 20 0.86 14.00 6.12
CA HIS A 20 0.97 13.19 7.33
C HIS A 20 -0.28 13.25 8.20
N GLN A 21 -0.69 14.45 8.62
CA GLN A 21 -1.81 14.59 9.55
C GLN A 21 -3.10 14.03 9.00
N ARG A 22 -3.39 14.30 7.73
CA ARG A 22 -4.60 13.85 7.03
C ARG A 22 -4.61 12.32 6.92
N VAL A 23 -3.52 11.75 6.42
CA VAL A 23 -3.42 10.30 6.17
C VAL A 23 -3.36 9.52 7.48
N HIS A 24 -2.62 10.02 8.48
CA HIS A 24 -2.53 9.39 9.79
C HIS A 24 -3.92 9.32 10.48
N SER A 25 -4.67 10.42 10.49
CA SER A 25 -6.02 10.46 11.09
C SER A 25 -6.96 9.51 10.35
N TRP A 26 -6.97 9.57 9.02
CA TRP A 26 -7.78 8.67 8.20
C TRP A 26 -7.43 7.19 8.44
N LEU A 27 -6.14 6.86 8.53
CA LEU A 27 -5.70 5.48 8.75
C LEU A 27 -6.19 4.94 10.11
N ILE A 28 -6.13 5.75 11.16
CA ILE A 28 -6.68 5.37 12.49
C ILE A 28 -8.18 5.09 12.38
N GLU A 29 -8.94 5.95 11.70
CA GLU A 29 -10.37 5.74 11.49
C GLU A 29 -10.66 4.48 10.69
N ALA A 30 -9.94 4.25 9.60
CA ALA A 30 -10.09 3.06 8.77
C ALA A 30 -9.79 1.77 9.54
N LEU A 31 -8.71 1.74 10.34
CA LEU A 31 -8.32 0.58 11.14
C LEU A 31 -9.24 0.33 12.35
N SER A 32 -9.98 1.35 12.78
CA SER A 32 -10.93 1.26 13.90
C SER A 32 -12.37 1.00 13.43
N GLY A 33 -12.62 1.08 12.13
CA GLY A 33 -13.94 0.91 11.54
C GLY A 33 -14.31 -0.55 11.29
N ASP A 34 -15.51 -0.75 10.75
CA ASP A 34 -16.04 -2.09 10.45
C ASP A 34 -15.56 -2.64 9.10
N GLU A 35 -15.02 -1.78 8.23
CA GLU A 35 -14.54 -2.20 6.93
C GLU A 35 -13.16 -2.85 7.04
N PRO A 36 -13.01 -4.12 6.60
CA PRO A 36 -11.71 -4.80 6.68
C PRO A 36 -10.64 -4.09 5.87
N VAL A 37 -9.44 -3.98 6.45
CA VAL A 37 -8.26 -3.41 5.81
C VAL A 37 -7.25 -4.53 5.57
N ILE A 38 -6.71 -4.60 4.35
CA ILE A 38 -5.62 -5.51 3.98
C ILE A 38 -4.34 -4.74 3.68
N VAL A 39 -3.21 -5.35 4.03
CA VAL A 39 -1.85 -4.87 3.73
C VAL A 39 -1.11 -6.00 3.02
N PRO A 40 -0.84 -5.89 1.72
CA PRO A 40 0.02 -6.83 1.01
C PRO A 40 1.42 -6.92 1.64
N VAL A 41 2.02 -8.11 1.68
CA VAL A 41 3.36 -8.30 2.28
C VAL A 41 4.41 -7.45 1.56
N GLU A 42 4.31 -7.27 0.24
CA GLU A 42 5.19 -6.41 -0.54
C GLU A 42 5.03 -4.94 -0.18
N VAL A 43 3.82 -4.48 0.16
CA VAL A 43 3.59 -3.11 0.66
C VAL A 43 4.29 -2.89 2.00
N GLY A 44 4.15 -3.84 2.92
CA GLY A 44 4.87 -3.78 4.21
C GLY A 44 6.38 -3.77 4.03
N SER A 45 6.91 -4.61 3.15
CA SER A 45 8.33 -4.66 2.81
C SER A 45 8.83 -3.36 2.17
N ALA A 46 8.08 -2.83 1.19
CA ALA A 46 8.43 -1.56 0.54
C ALA A 46 8.40 -0.38 1.51
N PHE A 47 7.41 -0.34 2.42
CA PHE A 47 7.33 0.67 3.48
C PHE A 47 8.59 0.67 4.34
N LEU A 48 9.01 -0.47 4.87
CA LEU A 48 10.22 -0.58 5.69
C LEU A 48 11.46 -0.16 4.90
N ARG A 49 11.60 -0.62 3.67
CA ARG A 49 12.72 -0.26 2.80
C ARG A 49 12.81 1.24 2.56
N LEU A 50 11.68 1.90 2.26
CA LEU A 50 11.63 3.34 1.99
C LEU A 50 11.88 4.16 3.26
N CYS A 51 11.21 3.84 4.35
CA CYS A 51 11.28 4.63 5.58
C CYS A 51 12.59 4.44 6.36
N THR A 52 13.41 3.46 6.01
CA THR A 52 14.76 3.26 6.58
C THR A 52 15.89 3.68 5.61
N ASN A 53 15.54 4.12 4.40
CA ASN A 53 16.52 4.53 3.39
C ASN A 53 16.81 6.02 3.49
N ARG A 54 17.99 6.38 4.01
CA ARG A 54 18.45 7.77 4.15
C ARG A 54 18.59 8.52 2.84
N ARG A 55 18.76 7.83 1.72
CA ARG A 55 18.80 8.45 0.38
C ARG A 55 17.41 8.90 -0.08
N ALA A 56 16.37 8.12 0.26
CA ALA A 56 14.99 8.49 -0.03
C ALA A 56 14.51 9.60 0.91
N PHE A 57 14.82 9.45 2.20
CA PHE A 57 14.40 10.37 3.26
C PHE A 57 15.58 10.67 4.20
N PRO A 58 16.26 11.82 4.05
CA PRO A 58 17.40 12.19 4.90
C PRO A 58 17.08 12.31 6.39
N ASP A 59 15.81 12.56 6.72
CA ASP A 59 15.26 12.71 8.07
C ASP A 59 14.67 11.39 8.62
N THR A 60 15.16 10.24 8.15
CA THR A 60 14.60 8.95 8.54
C THR A 60 14.63 8.73 10.04
N SER A 61 13.52 8.19 10.52
CA SER A 61 13.42 7.56 11.82
C SER A 61 14.26 6.28 11.88
N SER A 62 14.50 5.76 13.07
CA SER A 62 15.17 4.47 13.22
C SER A 62 14.34 3.33 12.60
N SER A 63 15.01 2.25 12.23
CA SER A 63 14.32 1.04 11.75
C SER A 63 13.34 0.47 12.78
N SER A 64 13.62 0.64 14.09
CA SER A 64 12.72 0.21 15.16
C SER A 64 11.42 1.03 15.18
N ASP A 65 11.45 2.34 14.90
CA ASP A 65 10.24 3.16 14.84
C ASP A 65 9.34 2.75 13.67
N ALA A 66 9.93 2.52 12.49
CA ALA A 66 9.19 2.07 11.32
C ALA A 66 8.59 0.67 11.54
N LEU A 67 9.34 -0.24 12.16
CA LEU A 67 8.85 -1.57 12.49
C LEU A 67 7.68 -1.51 13.49
N GLU A 68 7.82 -0.76 14.57
CA GLU A 68 6.75 -0.58 15.57
C GLU A 68 5.49 0.01 14.94
N PHE A 69 5.63 0.99 14.04
CA PHE A 69 4.49 1.55 13.32
C PHE A 69 3.79 0.47 12.47
N LEU A 70 4.57 -0.29 11.68
CA LEU A 70 4.01 -1.34 10.82
C LEU A 70 3.32 -2.44 11.66
N GLU A 71 3.91 -2.86 12.77
CA GLU A 71 3.31 -3.84 13.69
C GLU A 71 1.97 -3.33 14.25
N ARG A 72 1.89 -2.05 14.62
CA ARG A 72 0.62 -1.46 15.07
C ARG A 72 -0.44 -1.45 13.99
N VAL A 73 -0.10 -1.09 12.76
CA VAL A 73 -1.04 -1.13 11.64
C VAL A 73 -1.53 -2.56 11.40
N THR A 74 -0.62 -3.51 11.33
CA THR A 74 -0.95 -4.91 11.02
C THR A 74 -1.61 -5.66 12.18
N SER A 75 -1.59 -5.11 13.39
CA SER A 75 -2.39 -5.65 14.50
C SER A 75 -3.90 -5.44 14.33
N SER A 76 -4.31 -4.49 13.49
CA SER A 76 -5.72 -4.17 13.19
C SER A 76 -6.09 -4.37 11.71
N ALA A 77 -5.14 -4.81 10.88
CA ALA A 77 -5.32 -5.13 9.47
C ALA A 77 -4.96 -6.58 9.20
N TYR A 78 -5.38 -7.10 8.05
CA TYR A 78 -4.98 -8.43 7.59
C TYR A 78 -3.75 -8.31 6.68
N VAL A 79 -2.67 -8.99 7.04
CA VAL A 79 -1.51 -9.13 6.14
C VAL A 79 -1.81 -10.23 5.14
N VAL A 80 -1.70 -9.92 3.86
CA VAL A 80 -2.04 -10.83 2.77
C VAL A 80 -0.86 -11.02 1.82
N SER A 81 -0.88 -12.13 1.10
CA SER A 81 0.07 -12.43 0.03
C SER A 81 -0.66 -12.94 -1.19
N ALA A 82 -0.03 -12.84 -2.35
CA ALA A 82 -0.63 -13.25 -3.61
C ALA A 82 -1.06 -14.72 -3.58
N SER A 83 -2.35 -14.95 -3.82
CA SER A 83 -2.89 -16.27 -4.13
C SER A 83 -2.42 -16.73 -5.52
N PRO A 84 -2.58 -18.02 -5.88
CA PRO A 84 -2.35 -18.45 -7.26
C PRO A 84 -3.16 -17.68 -8.31
N SER A 85 -4.39 -17.27 -7.96
CA SER A 85 -5.25 -16.44 -8.80
C SER A 85 -4.70 -15.02 -8.96
N ALA A 86 -4.28 -14.37 -7.87
CA ALA A 86 -3.66 -13.06 -7.91
C ALA A 86 -2.33 -13.09 -8.70
N TRP A 87 -1.54 -14.14 -8.54
CA TRP A 87 -0.30 -14.31 -9.32
C TRP A 87 -0.56 -14.37 -10.82
N GLN A 88 -1.54 -15.16 -11.27
CA GLN A 88 -1.89 -15.23 -12.69
C GLN A 88 -2.40 -13.88 -13.19
N ARG A 89 -3.25 -13.22 -12.43
CA ARG A 89 -3.76 -11.88 -12.77
C ARG A 89 -2.63 -10.85 -12.87
N PHE A 90 -1.65 -10.92 -11.98
CA PHE A 90 -0.44 -10.08 -12.06
C PHE A 90 0.29 -10.26 -13.39
N LEU A 91 0.54 -11.50 -13.80
CA LEU A 91 1.20 -11.78 -15.09
C LEU A 91 0.38 -11.24 -16.28
N ASP A 92 -0.93 -11.41 -16.24
CA ASP A 92 -1.84 -10.91 -17.26
C ASP A 92 -1.82 -9.37 -17.35
N LEU A 93 -1.83 -8.67 -16.21
CA LEU A 93 -1.75 -7.20 -16.16
C LEU A 93 -0.41 -6.69 -16.69
N VAL A 94 0.71 -7.33 -16.32
CA VAL A 94 2.04 -6.96 -16.85
C VAL A 94 2.08 -7.09 -18.36
N ALA A 95 1.53 -8.18 -18.91
CA ALA A 95 1.49 -8.42 -20.36
C ALA A 95 0.55 -7.45 -21.07
N GLU A 96 -0.67 -7.24 -20.55
CA GLU A 96 -1.70 -6.38 -21.15
C GLU A 96 -1.25 -4.92 -21.27
N PHE A 97 -0.66 -4.39 -20.20
CA PHE A 97 -0.22 -3.01 -20.14
C PHE A 97 1.26 -2.81 -20.50
N GLU A 98 1.96 -3.87 -20.89
CA GLU A 98 3.39 -3.85 -21.25
C GLU A 98 4.25 -3.17 -20.18
N LEU A 99 4.00 -3.50 -18.92
CA LEU A 99 4.62 -2.83 -17.76
C LEU A 99 6.10 -3.16 -17.65
N VAL A 100 6.89 -2.15 -17.28
CA VAL A 100 8.34 -2.28 -17.11
C VAL A 100 8.81 -1.57 -15.83
N GLY A 101 9.92 -2.03 -15.27
CA GLY A 101 10.60 -1.37 -14.16
C GLY A 101 9.72 -1.16 -12.94
N ASN A 102 9.61 0.08 -12.48
CA ASN A 102 8.88 0.43 -11.25
C ASN A 102 7.36 0.28 -11.35
N ASP A 103 6.80 0.13 -12.56
CA ASP A 103 5.37 -0.10 -12.75
C ASP A 103 4.98 -1.57 -12.53
N VAL A 104 5.94 -2.49 -12.55
CA VAL A 104 5.68 -3.93 -12.35
C VAL A 104 5.16 -4.25 -10.94
N PRO A 105 5.74 -3.74 -9.85
CA PRO A 105 5.19 -3.93 -8.50
C PRO A 105 3.75 -3.44 -8.35
N ASP A 106 3.35 -2.38 -9.04
CA ASP A 106 1.98 -1.85 -9.01
C ASP A 106 0.96 -2.87 -9.51
N ALA A 107 1.33 -3.63 -10.54
CA ALA A 107 0.48 -4.70 -11.07
C ALA A 107 0.25 -5.83 -10.06
N LEU A 108 1.23 -6.12 -9.20
CA LEU A 108 1.07 -7.12 -8.15
C LEU A 108 0.10 -6.64 -7.07
N ILE A 109 0.26 -5.41 -6.60
CA ILE A 109 -0.67 -4.79 -5.63
C ILE A 109 -2.08 -4.72 -6.22
N ALA A 110 -2.23 -4.32 -7.48
CA ALA A 110 -3.51 -4.28 -8.18
C ALA A 110 -4.15 -5.67 -8.27
N ALA A 111 -3.35 -6.69 -8.61
CA ALA A 111 -3.84 -8.07 -8.71
C ALA A 111 -4.34 -8.61 -7.36
N GLU A 112 -3.63 -8.32 -6.26
CA GLU A 112 -4.07 -8.71 -4.93
C GLU A 112 -5.33 -7.98 -4.50
N ALA A 113 -5.40 -6.66 -4.71
CA ALA A 113 -6.61 -5.89 -4.41
C ALA A 113 -7.83 -6.43 -5.18
N LEU A 114 -7.67 -6.76 -6.46
CA LEU A 114 -8.72 -7.38 -7.27
C LEU A 114 -9.13 -8.76 -6.77
N ASP A 115 -8.17 -9.60 -6.34
CA ASP A 115 -8.42 -10.95 -5.86
C ASP A 115 -9.22 -10.96 -4.55
N TYR A 116 -8.99 -9.95 -3.70
CA TYR A 116 -9.73 -9.74 -2.46
C TYR A 116 -11.00 -8.88 -2.63
N GLU A 117 -11.34 -8.47 -3.85
CA GLU A 117 -12.44 -7.52 -4.11
C GLU A 117 -12.32 -6.25 -3.27
N ALA A 118 -11.09 -5.79 -3.05
CA ALA A 118 -10.76 -4.63 -2.24
C ALA A 118 -10.58 -3.38 -3.10
N ALA A 119 -11.01 -2.23 -2.59
CA ALA A 119 -10.65 -0.94 -3.16
C ALA A 119 -9.22 -0.57 -2.76
N LEU A 120 -8.38 -0.23 -3.71
CA LEU A 120 -7.02 0.24 -3.46
C LEU A 120 -7.04 1.70 -3.01
N VAL A 121 -6.47 1.97 -1.85
CA VAL A 121 -6.28 3.33 -1.34
C VAL A 121 -4.86 3.79 -1.66
N THR A 122 -4.73 4.83 -2.48
CA THR A 122 -3.43 5.31 -2.97
C THR A 122 -3.49 6.79 -3.37
N PHE A 123 -2.31 7.43 -3.38
CA PHE A 123 -2.09 8.73 -4.01
C PHE A 123 -1.57 8.61 -5.46
N ASP A 124 -1.19 7.42 -5.89
CA ASP A 124 -0.64 7.20 -7.22
C ASP A 124 -1.76 7.06 -8.26
N GLN A 125 -1.87 8.07 -9.12
CA GLN A 125 -2.82 8.08 -10.22
C GLN A 125 -2.53 7.02 -11.31
N GLY A 126 -1.31 6.47 -11.32
CA GLY A 126 -0.90 5.41 -12.25
C GLY A 126 -1.76 4.16 -12.14
N PHE A 127 -2.33 3.88 -10.96
CA PHE A 127 -3.26 2.76 -10.77
C PHE A 127 -4.59 2.90 -11.54
N GLY A 128 -4.95 4.10 -11.98
CA GLY A 128 -6.12 4.32 -12.83
C GLY A 128 -6.06 3.61 -14.19
N ARG A 129 -4.89 3.12 -14.62
CA ARG A 129 -4.74 2.27 -15.82
C ARG A 129 -5.45 0.92 -15.69
N PHE A 130 -5.57 0.40 -14.46
CA PHE A 130 -6.22 -0.89 -14.17
C PHE A 130 -7.73 -0.69 -14.03
N THR A 131 -8.44 -0.73 -15.15
CA THR A 131 -9.86 -0.29 -15.25
C THR A 131 -10.84 -1.07 -14.37
N ASP A 132 -10.52 -2.32 -14.02
CA ASP A 132 -11.35 -3.15 -13.13
C ASP A 132 -11.08 -2.89 -11.65
N LEU A 133 -10.02 -2.14 -11.33
CA LEU A 133 -9.63 -1.83 -9.98
C LEU A 133 -10.36 -0.57 -9.48
N GLN A 134 -11.07 -0.70 -8.36
CA GLN A 134 -11.57 0.46 -7.66
C GLN A 134 -10.40 1.16 -6.94
N VAL A 135 -10.14 2.42 -7.30
CA VAL A 135 -9.08 3.23 -6.69
C VAL A 135 -9.73 4.36 -5.88
N LEU A 136 -9.29 4.51 -4.65
CA LEU A 136 -9.74 5.54 -3.72
C LEU A 136 -8.57 6.44 -3.30
N SER A 137 -8.86 7.72 -3.11
CA SER A 137 -7.94 8.67 -2.48
C SER A 137 -8.36 8.91 -1.04
N VAL A 138 -7.40 9.23 -0.18
CA VAL A 138 -7.70 9.69 1.18
C VAL A 138 -8.42 11.04 1.10
N PRO A 139 -9.57 11.19 1.77
CA PRO A 139 -10.36 12.44 1.76
C PRO A 139 -9.61 13.66 2.29
#